data_6f490befba9ede5f592adae674fc5b69
#
_entry.id   6f490befba9ede5f592adae674fc5b69
#
_cell.length_a   1.000
_cell.length_b   1.000
_cell.length_c   1.000
_cell.angle_alpha   90.00
_cell.angle_beta   90.00
_cell.angle_gamma   90.00
#
_symmetry.space_group_name_H-M   'P 1'
#
loop_
_entity.id
_entity.type
_entity.pdbx_description
1 polymer ?
#
loop_
_entity_poly.entity_id
_entity_poly.type
_entity_poly.pdbx_seq_one_letter_code
_entity_poly.pdbx_strand_id
1 'polypeptide(L)'
;MRPKTVLALTLVVFLAVCVTSQAQFLGQLSTAQSPGPGKSMVGGYFGIYEDAFSFFGQYRYGFANYFDGAVKAGLISIDAGGNSEAGLLLGGDLKYQVLDAVLGDPFDLAFGGLAEFALVDPFTILSLGGYVLGSYPFEMRNGRHVSPYGRFNMRMQREEIDVGPPFGDVSNTDLEIGLNLGTHVELTQAWGLIGEFFIEDQIGFVMGFDYKF
;
A
#
# COMPACT_ATOMS: atom_id res chain seq x y z
N MET A 1 16.43 15.73 -36.58
CA MET A 1 16.07 16.17 -35.23
C MET A 1 17.27 15.98 -34.32
N ARG A 2 17.57 16.92 -33.44
CA ARG A 2 18.70 16.79 -32.49
C ARG A 2 18.34 15.73 -31.45
N PRO A 3 19.25 14.83 -31.02
CA PRO A 3 18.93 13.74 -30.09
C PRO A 3 18.35 14.22 -28.75
N LYS A 4 18.71 15.44 -28.32
CA LYS A 4 18.15 16.08 -27.13
C LYS A 4 16.65 16.43 -27.28
N THR A 5 16.22 16.77 -28.51
CA THR A 5 14.81 17.10 -28.79
C THR A 5 13.95 15.82 -28.82
N VAL A 6 14.50 14.71 -29.32
CA VAL A 6 13.81 13.41 -29.31
C VAL A 6 13.66 12.92 -27.86
N LEU A 7 14.74 12.98 -27.06
CA LEU A 7 14.69 12.59 -25.64
C LEU A 7 13.68 13.43 -24.84
N ALA A 8 13.67 14.78 -25.05
CA ALA A 8 12.72 15.65 -24.40
C ALA A 8 11.27 15.37 -24.81
N LEU A 9 11.03 15.08 -26.10
CA LEU A 9 9.70 14.74 -26.61
C LEU A 9 9.24 13.38 -26.07
N THR A 10 10.13 12.39 -26.02
CA THR A 10 9.83 11.07 -25.43
C THR A 10 9.53 11.19 -23.94
N LEU A 11 10.27 12.01 -23.20
CA LEU A 11 10.01 12.27 -21.79
C LEU A 11 8.67 12.99 -21.57
N VAL A 12 8.34 13.98 -22.41
CA VAL A 12 7.06 14.72 -22.36
C VAL A 12 5.89 13.80 -22.74
N VAL A 13 6.05 12.92 -23.74
CA VAL A 13 5.03 11.94 -24.11
C VAL A 13 4.89 10.90 -23.00
N PHE A 14 5.98 10.45 -22.38
CA PHE A 14 5.95 9.52 -21.25
C PHE A 14 5.27 10.15 -20.03
N LEU A 15 5.52 11.43 -19.74
CA LEU A 15 4.83 12.18 -18.67
C LEU A 15 3.38 12.53 -19.02
N ALA A 16 3.00 12.63 -20.29
CA ALA A 16 1.63 12.94 -20.72
C ALA A 16 0.72 11.70 -20.80
N VAL A 17 1.27 10.49 -20.82
CA VAL A 17 0.52 9.22 -20.76
C VAL A 17 0.19 8.84 -19.31
N CYS A 18 0.82 9.47 -18.30
CA CYS A 18 0.52 9.28 -16.88
C CYS A 18 -0.71 10.11 -16.47
N VAL A 19 -1.86 9.94 -17.13
CA VAL A 19 -3.07 10.66 -16.75
C VAL A 19 -4.15 9.67 -16.37
N THR A 20 -4.55 9.75 -15.11
CA THR A 20 -5.72 9.11 -14.47
C THR A 20 -5.58 7.61 -14.16
N SER A 21 -4.64 7.26 -13.34
CA SER A 21 -4.73 6.04 -12.55
C SER A 21 -5.03 6.42 -11.11
N GLN A 22 -5.93 5.68 -10.47
CA GLN A 22 -6.26 5.96 -9.08
C GLN A 22 -5.25 5.27 -8.16
N ALA A 23 -4.86 5.98 -7.11
CA ALA A 23 -3.86 5.51 -6.16
C ALA A 23 -4.28 4.23 -5.42
N GLN A 24 -3.28 3.49 -4.97
CA GLN A 24 -3.48 2.50 -3.92
C GLN A 24 -3.92 3.21 -2.63
N PHE A 25 -5.01 2.75 -2.00
CA PHE A 25 -5.53 3.34 -0.76
C PHE A 25 -5.11 2.56 0.50
N LEU A 26 -4.78 1.28 0.36
CA LEU A 26 -4.38 0.42 1.47
C LEU A 26 -2.90 0.06 1.36
N GLY A 27 -2.06 0.69 2.17
CA GLY A 27 -0.62 0.44 2.20
C GLY A 27 -0.20 -0.95 2.66
N GLN A 28 1.11 -1.19 2.67
CA GLN A 28 1.69 -2.42 3.25
C GLN A 28 1.50 -2.44 4.76
N LEU A 29 1.90 -1.35 5.43
CA LEU A 29 1.79 -1.13 6.87
C LEU A 29 2.33 -2.32 7.70
N SER A 30 3.43 -2.87 7.21
CA SER A 30 4.24 -3.88 7.89
C SER A 30 5.62 -3.95 7.28
N THR A 31 6.60 -4.36 8.07
CA THR A 31 7.96 -4.67 7.61
C THR A 31 8.01 -5.99 6.84
N ALA A 32 9.18 -6.31 6.26
CA ALA A 32 9.40 -7.61 5.62
C ALA A 32 9.41 -8.77 6.63
N GLN A 33 9.71 -8.49 7.90
CA GLN A 33 9.70 -9.48 8.96
C GLN A 33 8.27 -10.03 9.21
N SER A 34 8.15 -11.35 9.32
CA SER A 34 6.91 -12.01 9.72
C SER A 34 6.73 -11.94 11.24
N PRO A 35 5.52 -11.75 11.77
CA PRO A 35 5.28 -11.78 13.21
C PRO A 35 5.54 -13.15 13.85
N GLY A 36 5.67 -14.21 13.02
CA GLY A 36 5.87 -15.57 13.47
C GLY A 36 4.57 -16.34 13.73
N PRO A 37 4.65 -17.66 13.89
CA PRO A 37 3.47 -18.54 13.95
C PRO A 37 2.60 -18.25 15.17
N GLY A 38 1.29 -18.13 14.93
CA GLY A 38 0.28 -17.92 15.97
C GLY A 38 0.25 -16.51 16.57
N LYS A 39 1.12 -15.61 16.14
CA LYS A 39 1.13 -14.20 16.58
C LYS A 39 0.22 -13.35 15.71
N SER A 40 -0.42 -12.39 16.34
CA SER A 40 -1.34 -11.48 15.69
C SER A 40 -0.96 -10.02 15.91
N MET A 41 -1.33 -9.18 14.96
CA MET A 41 -1.25 -7.73 15.06
C MET A 41 -2.57 -7.11 14.62
N VAL A 42 -3.05 -6.13 15.35
CA VAL A 42 -4.18 -5.28 14.95
C VAL A 42 -3.70 -3.84 14.89
N GLY A 43 -4.10 -3.11 13.85
CA GLY A 43 -3.73 -1.71 13.70
C GLY A 43 -4.91 -0.87 13.23
N GLY A 44 -4.83 0.44 13.53
CA GLY A 44 -5.73 1.47 13.03
C GLY A 44 -4.92 2.57 12.36
N TYR A 45 -5.36 2.99 11.16
CA TYR A 45 -4.59 3.84 10.27
C TYR A 45 -5.45 4.95 9.68
N PHE A 46 -4.80 6.08 9.45
CA PHE A 46 -5.36 7.22 8.76
C PHE A 46 -4.50 7.54 7.54
N GLY A 47 -5.14 7.69 6.38
CA GLY A 47 -4.50 8.00 5.10
C GLY A 47 -4.93 9.35 4.58
N ILE A 48 -3.98 10.08 3.99
CA ILE A 48 -4.16 11.34 3.28
C ILE A 48 -3.58 11.15 1.88
N TYR A 49 -4.36 11.45 0.87
CA TYR A 49 -4.00 11.37 -0.55
C TYR A 49 -4.29 12.72 -1.19
N GLU A 50 -3.98 12.91 -2.45
CA GLU A 50 -4.11 14.20 -3.14
C GLU A 50 -5.55 14.73 -3.10
N ASP A 51 -6.55 13.87 -3.36
CA ASP A 51 -7.97 14.23 -3.37
C ASP A 51 -8.82 13.30 -2.47
N ALA A 52 -8.21 12.62 -1.51
CA ALA A 52 -8.91 11.68 -0.65
C ALA A 52 -8.32 11.58 0.75
N PHE A 53 -9.14 11.12 1.69
CA PHE A 53 -8.66 10.63 2.99
C PHE A 53 -9.32 9.29 3.32
N SER A 54 -8.61 8.46 4.09
CA SER A 54 -9.12 7.16 4.53
C SER A 54 -8.91 6.93 6.01
N PHE A 55 -9.76 6.09 6.57
CA PHE A 55 -9.57 5.51 7.90
C PHE A 55 -9.87 4.02 7.83
N PHE A 56 -8.92 3.18 8.22
CA PHE A 56 -9.07 1.74 8.13
C PHE A 56 -8.33 0.98 9.22
N GLY A 57 -8.80 -0.24 9.49
CA GLY A 57 -8.17 -1.21 10.35
C GLY A 57 -7.46 -2.30 9.56
N GLN A 58 -6.44 -2.90 10.17
CA GLN A 58 -5.74 -4.08 9.66
C GLN A 58 -5.66 -5.13 10.77
N TYR A 59 -5.90 -6.38 10.41
CA TYR A 59 -5.56 -7.54 11.22
C TYR A 59 -4.57 -8.39 10.43
N ARG A 60 -3.37 -8.65 11.01
CA ARG A 60 -2.32 -9.50 10.44
C ARG A 60 -2.10 -10.71 11.32
N TYR A 61 -1.93 -11.88 10.69
CA TYR A 61 -1.72 -13.14 11.36
C TYR A 61 -0.55 -13.92 10.76
N GLY A 62 0.34 -14.42 11.62
CA GLY A 62 1.42 -15.32 11.25
C GLY A 62 0.96 -16.76 11.19
N PHE A 63 0.90 -17.32 9.98
CA PHE A 63 0.52 -18.73 9.76
C PHE A 63 1.68 -19.68 10.03
N ALA A 64 2.91 -19.23 9.74
CA ALA A 64 4.16 -19.98 9.93
C ALA A 64 5.31 -19.04 10.26
N ASN A 65 6.53 -19.55 10.46
CA ASN A 65 7.71 -18.74 10.82
C ASN A 65 7.98 -17.59 9.86
N TYR A 66 7.75 -17.81 8.56
CA TYR A 66 8.06 -16.86 7.50
C TYR A 66 6.85 -16.52 6.62
N PHE A 67 5.67 -16.96 7.01
CA PHE A 67 4.45 -16.78 6.24
C PHE A 67 3.38 -16.12 7.08
N ASP A 68 2.90 -14.98 6.62
CA ASP A 68 1.85 -14.21 7.25
C ASP A 68 0.91 -13.59 6.21
N GLY A 69 -0.20 -13.07 6.67
CA GLY A 69 -1.14 -12.35 5.83
C GLY A 69 -1.95 -11.36 6.64
N ALA A 70 -2.54 -10.41 5.94
CA ALA A 70 -3.38 -9.37 6.52
C ALA A 70 -4.72 -9.26 5.80
N VAL A 71 -5.74 -8.87 6.57
CA VAL A 71 -7.00 -8.33 6.05
C VAL A 71 -7.13 -6.89 6.51
N LYS A 72 -7.70 -6.04 5.64
CA LYS A 72 -7.87 -4.61 5.85
C LYS A 72 -9.30 -4.21 5.51
N ALA A 73 -9.89 -3.35 6.31
CA ALA A 73 -11.23 -2.83 6.06
C ALA A 73 -11.36 -1.40 6.60
N GLY A 74 -12.04 -0.54 5.87
CA GLY A 74 -12.21 0.86 6.27
C GLY A 74 -13.12 1.65 5.39
N LEU A 75 -13.04 2.96 5.58
CA LEU A 75 -13.79 3.97 4.86
C LEU A 75 -12.82 4.89 4.12
N ILE A 76 -13.25 5.36 2.97
CA ILE A 76 -12.56 6.40 2.21
C ILE A 76 -13.55 7.51 1.90
N SER A 77 -13.05 8.73 1.81
CA SER A 77 -13.78 9.87 1.25
C SER A 77 -12.94 10.46 0.14
N ILE A 78 -13.51 10.58 -1.03
CA ILE A 78 -12.87 11.14 -2.24
C ILE A 78 -13.55 12.46 -2.58
N ASP A 79 -12.78 13.50 -2.85
CA ASP A 79 -13.28 14.80 -3.29
C ASP A 79 -13.36 14.82 -4.83
N ALA A 80 -14.56 14.69 -5.35
CA ALA A 80 -14.84 14.67 -6.77
C ALA A 80 -15.49 15.99 -7.21
N GLY A 81 -14.65 17.00 -7.54
CA GLY A 81 -15.13 18.26 -8.15
C GLY A 81 -16.01 19.11 -7.25
N GLY A 82 -15.78 19.08 -5.92
CA GLY A 82 -16.50 19.89 -4.94
C GLY A 82 -17.62 19.16 -4.19
N ASN A 83 -17.81 17.87 -4.47
CA ASN A 83 -18.61 16.96 -3.66
C ASN A 83 -17.70 15.88 -3.08
N SER A 84 -17.87 15.58 -1.80
CA SER A 84 -17.18 14.47 -1.13
C SER A 84 -18.05 13.23 -1.17
N GLU A 85 -17.55 12.17 -1.79
CA GLU A 85 -18.20 10.86 -1.84
C GLU A 85 -17.52 9.90 -0.88
N ALA A 86 -18.31 9.24 -0.03
CA ALA A 86 -17.80 8.26 0.93
C ALA A 86 -17.94 6.84 0.38
N GLY A 87 -16.92 6.02 0.64
CA GLY A 87 -16.88 4.64 0.17
C GLY A 87 -16.29 3.66 1.16
N LEU A 88 -16.33 2.40 0.79
CA LEU A 88 -15.75 1.28 1.53
C LEU A 88 -14.42 0.87 0.92
N LEU A 89 -13.44 0.59 1.78
CA LEU A 89 -12.16 -0.04 1.43
C LEU A 89 -12.11 -1.43 2.04
N LEU A 90 -11.79 -2.42 1.21
CA LEU A 90 -11.48 -3.77 1.64
C LEU A 90 -10.18 -4.21 0.99
N GLY A 91 -9.37 -5.01 1.68
CA GLY A 91 -8.16 -5.53 1.07
C GLY A 91 -7.46 -6.54 1.95
N GLY A 92 -6.36 -7.04 1.43
CA GLY A 92 -5.51 -7.97 2.14
C GLY A 92 -4.24 -8.28 1.37
N ASP A 93 -3.33 -8.91 2.07
CA ASP A 93 -2.08 -9.38 1.50
C ASP A 93 -1.65 -10.71 2.12
N LEU A 94 -0.86 -11.45 1.36
CA LEU A 94 -0.11 -12.61 1.82
C LEU A 94 1.37 -12.34 1.60
N LYS A 95 2.21 -12.65 2.59
CA LYS A 95 3.63 -12.35 2.59
C LYS A 95 4.46 -13.57 2.99
N TYR A 96 5.54 -13.81 2.24
CA TYR A 96 6.54 -14.82 2.55
C TYR A 96 7.92 -14.16 2.69
N GLN A 97 8.50 -14.23 3.90
CA GLN A 97 9.84 -13.72 4.19
C GLN A 97 10.90 -14.73 3.72
N VAL A 98 11.90 -14.26 2.99
CA VAL A 98 12.99 -15.08 2.41
C VAL A 98 14.35 -14.79 2.99
N LEU A 99 14.59 -13.57 3.52
CA LEU A 99 15.79 -13.21 4.28
C LEU A 99 15.37 -12.71 5.66
N ASP A 100 16.16 -13.06 6.68
CA ASP A 100 15.89 -12.73 8.08
C ASP A 100 17.15 -12.11 8.72
N ALA A 101 17.11 -10.81 8.96
CA ALA A 101 18.21 -10.08 9.58
C ALA A 101 18.54 -10.59 11.00
N VAL A 102 17.57 -11.15 11.71
CA VAL A 102 17.79 -11.75 13.05
C VAL A 102 18.65 -13.01 12.96
N LEU A 103 18.58 -13.74 11.84
CA LEU A 103 19.40 -14.92 11.59
C LEU A 103 20.76 -14.61 10.97
N GLY A 104 21.08 -13.33 10.74
CA GLY A 104 22.37 -12.86 10.24
C GLY A 104 22.38 -12.47 8.76
N ASP A 105 21.23 -12.43 8.12
CA ASP A 105 21.10 -11.83 6.78
C ASP A 105 21.31 -10.31 6.86
N PRO A 106 21.75 -9.64 5.78
CA PRO A 106 22.06 -8.21 5.80
C PRO A 106 20.82 -7.31 5.99
N PHE A 107 19.64 -7.81 5.69
CA PHE A 107 18.33 -7.15 5.84
C PHE A 107 17.20 -8.19 5.72
N ASP A 108 15.98 -7.81 6.08
CA ASP A 108 14.81 -8.64 5.84
C ASP A 108 14.31 -8.43 4.42
N LEU A 109 13.93 -9.51 3.74
CA LEU A 109 13.32 -9.50 2.42
C LEU A 109 12.10 -10.40 2.39
N ALA A 110 11.04 -9.93 1.77
CA ALA A 110 9.80 -10.70 1.58
C ALA A 110 9.22 -10.48 0.18
N PHE A 111 8.47 -11.47 -0.28
CA PHE A 111 7.61 -11.38 -1.46
C PHE A 111 6.16 -11.59 -1.04
N GLY A 112 5.24 -10.99 -1.77
CA GLY A 112 3.84 -11.16 -1.46
C GLY A 112 2.91 -10.89 -2.62
N GLY A 113 1.64 -11.19 -2.38
CA GLY A 113 0.52 -10.85 -3.23
C GLY A 113 -0.47 -9.98 -2.46
N LEU A 114 -1.16 -9.09 -3.17
CA LEU A 114 -2.16 -8.20 -2.60
C LEU A 114 -3.45 -8.20 -3.43
N ALA A 115 -4.55 -7.94 -2.75
CA ALA A 115 -5.83 -7.64 -3.36
C ALA A 115 -6.47 -6.46 -2.63
N GLU A 116 -7.02 -5.51 -3.38
CA GLU A 116 -7.72 -4.34 -2.85
C GLU A 116 -9.02 -4.11 -3.61
N PHE A 117 -10.02 -3.65 -2.90
CA PHE A 117 -11.35 -3.34 -3.43
C PHE A 117 -11.84 -2.05 -2.80
N ALA A 118 -12.18 -1.06 -3.64
CA ALA A 118 -12.77 0.19 -3.22
C ALA A 118 -14.14 0.36 -3.89
N LEU A 119 -15.13 0.69 -3.09
CA LEU A 119 -16.50 0.99 -3.50
C LEU A 119 -16.80 2.44 -3.14
N VAL A 120 -16.81 3.32 -4.12
CA VAL A 120 -17.11 4.75 -3.97
C VAL A 120 -18.02 5.14 -5.13
N ASP A 121 -19.29 5.42 -4.87
CA ASP A 121 -20.24 5.77 -5.91
C ASP A 121 -19.76 7.00 -6.73
N PRO A 122 -19.73 6.96 -8.08
CA PRO A 122 -20.12 5.86 -8.98
C PRO A 122 -19.00 4.88 -9.36
N PHE A 123 -17.89 4.83 -8.62
CA PHE A 123 -16.68 4.07 -8.96
C PHE A 123 -16.59 2.76 -8.18
N THR A 124 -16.17 1.70 -8.86
CA THR A 124 -15.74 0.44 -8.27
C THR A 124 -14.33 0.13 -8.76
N ILE A 125 -13.38 -0.05 -7.82
CA ILE A 125 -11.99 -0.31 -8.13
C ILE A 125 -11.59 -1.66 -7.55
N LEU A 126 -11.04 -2.54 -8.39
CA LEU A 126 -10.46 -3.81 -8.00
C LEU A 126 -8.99 -3.84 -8.41
N SER A 127 -8.10 -4.08 -7.45
CA SER A 127 -6.67 -4.22 -7.70
C SER A 127 -6.17 -5.59 -7.24
N LEU A 128 -5.38 -6.25 -8.09
CA LEU A 128 -4.70 -7.51 -7.79
C LEU A 128 -3.24 -7.40 -8.21
N GLY A 129 -2.32 -7.80 -7.34
CA GLY A 129 -0.91 -7.65 -7.67
C GLY A 129 0.05 -8.43 -6.80
N GLY A 130 1.34 -8.24 -7.10
CA GLY A 130 2.44 -8.78 -6.33
C GLY A 130 3.41 -7.69 -5.90
N TYR A 131 4.24 -7.99 -4.91
CA TYR A 131 5.24 -7.05 -4.40
C TYR A 131 6.50 -7.73 -3.90
N VAL A 132 7.55 -6.91 -3.84
CA VAL A 132 8.80 -7.19 -3.12
C VAL A 132 8.93 -6.15 -2.02
N LEU A 133 9.24 -6.59 -0.80
CA LEU A 133 9.33 -5.76 0.39
C LEU A 133 10.67 -6.01 1.08
N GLY A 134 11.47 -4.96 1.25
CA GLY A 134 12.70 -5.00 2.03
C GLY A 134 12.56 -4.17 3.31
N SER A 135 13.14 -4.61 4.42
CA SER A 135 13.24 -3.82 5.65
C SER A 135 14.60 -4.00 6.34
N TYR A 136 15.01 -2.98 7.08
CA TYR A 136 16.26 -2.99 7.81
C TYR A 136 16.03 -2.63 9.29
N PRO A 137 15.89 -3.64 10.17
CA PRO A 137 15.70 -3.39 11.58
C PRO A 137 17.01 -2.92 12.24
N PHE A 138 16.95 -1.87 13.05
CA PHE A 138 18.07 -1.42 13.86
C PHE A 138 17.59 -0.88 15.21
N GLU A 139 18.46 -0.97 16.20
CA GLU A 139 18.20 -0.44 17.53
C GLU A 139 18.79 0.97 17.67
N MET A 140 17.96 1.91 18.12
CA MET A 140 18.38 3.26 18.47
C MET A 140 19.09 3.28 19.82
N ARG A 141 19.87 4.35 20.08
CA ARG A 141 20.59 4.54 21.36
C ARG A 141 19.69 4.53 22.62
N ASN A 142 18.41 4.77 22.46
CA ASN A 142 17.42 4.75 23.54
C ASN A 142 16.75 3.37 23.73
N GLY A 143 17.24 2.33 23.05
CA GLY A 143 16.72 0.96 23.14
C GLY A 143 15.45 0.70 22.32
N ARG A 144 15.02 1.64 21.48
CA ARG A 144 13.86 1.44 20.58
C ARG A 144 14.29 0.81 19.28
N HIS A 145 13.51 -0.14 18.78
CA HIS A 145 13.68 -0.72 17.46
C HIS A 145 12.98 0.14 16.41
N VAL A 146 13.68 0.42 15.34
CA VAL A 146 13.18 1.16 14.16
C VAL A 146 13.48 0.33 12.92
N SER A 147 12.49 0.15 12.08
CA SER A 147 12.58 -0.66 10.88
C SER A 147 12.06 0.13 9.68
N PRO A 148 12.91 0.94 9.01
CA PRO A 148 12.58 1.48 7.71
C PRO A 148 12.36 0.34 6.71
N TYR A 149 11.43 0.55 5.79
CA TYR A 149 11.13 -0.43 4.76
C TYR A 149 10.78 0.24 3.43
N GLY A 150 10.95 -0.52 2.35
CA GLY A 150 10.54 -0.13 1.03
C GLY A 150 9.84 -1.29 0.33
N ARG A 151 8.72 -1.01 -0.32
CA ARG A 151 7.96 -1.96 -1.12
C ARG A 151 7.89 -1.50 -2.56
N PHE A 152 8.30 -2.35 -3.46
CA PHE A 152 7.99 -2.23 -4.88
C PHE A 152 6.82 -3.15 -5.21
N ASN A 153 5.78 -2.61 -5.83
CA ASN A 153 4.59 -3.37 -6.20
C ASN A 153 4.26 -3.20 -7.70
N MET A 154 3.62 -4.21 -8.23
CA MET A 154 3.03 -4.22 -9.56
C MET A 154 1.66 -4.86 -9.46
N ARG A 155 0.62 -4.17 -9.91
CA ARG A 155 -0.76 -4.61 -9.81
C ARG A 155 -1.54 -4.35 -11.09
N MET A 156 -2.51 -5.18 -11.38
CA MET A 156 -3.56 -4.90 -12.35
C MET A 156 -4.72 -4.25 -11.62
N GLN A 157 -5.14 -3.11 -12.09
CA GLN A 157 -6.26 -2.34 -11.53
C GLN A 157 -7.36 -2.28 -12.56
N ARG A 158 -8.56 -2.69 -12.15
CA ARG A 158 -9.78 -2.55 -12.93
C ARG A 158 -10.68 -1.54 -12.25
N GLU A 159 -11.03 -0.52 -13.01
CA GLU A 159 -11.98 0.52 -12.63
C GLU A 159 -13.27 0.34 -13.42
N GLU A 160 -14.41 0.40 -12.73
CA GLU A 160 -15.73 0.40 -13.32
C GLU A 160 -16.48 1.66 -12.88
N ILE A 161 -17.09 2.36 -13.84
CA ILE A 161 -17.88 3.57 -13.62
C ILE A 161 -19.31 3.29 -14.07
N ASP A 162 -20.27 3.40 -13.16
CA ASP A 162 -21.69 3.35 -13.49
C ASP A 162 -22.14 4.71 -14.03
N VAL A 163 -22.33 4.79 -15.35
CA VAL A 163 -22.77 6.01 -16.04
C VAL A 163 -24.30 6.11 -16.10
N GLY A 164 -25.01 5.04 -15.71
CA GLY A 164 -26.45 4.95 -15.77
C GLY A 164 -27.04 4.79 -17.20
N PRO A 165 -28.34 4.54 -17.30
CA PRO A 165 -29.01 4.41 -18.60
C PRO A 165 -28.98 5.73 -19.39
N PRO A 166 -28.75 5.73 -20.72
CA PRO A 166 -28.67 4.57 -21.62
C PRO A 166 -27.25 4.06 -21.89
N PHE A 167 -26.22 4.57 -21.21
CA PHE A 167 -24.81 4.37 -21.56
C PHE A 167 -24.18 3.11 -20.92
N GLY A 168 -24.76 2.61 -19.81
CA GLY A 168 -24.27 1.43 -19.11
C GLY A 168 -22.93 1.65 -18.41
N ASP A 169 -22.30 0.56 -17.97
CA ASP A 169 -21.03 0.59 -17.25
C ASP A 169 -19.84 0.72 -18.22
N VAL A 170 -18.90 1.57 -17.88
CA VAL A 170 -17.61 1.72 -18.58
C VAL A 170 -16.54 1.15 -17.68
N SER A 171 -15.71 0.23 -18.19
CA SER A 171 -14.59 -0.34 -17.44
C SER A 171 -13.27 -0.13 -18.15
N ASN A 172 -12.23 0.18 -17.39
CA ASN A 172 -10.83 0.22 -17.82
C ASN A 172 -9.99 -0.75 -16.99
N THR A 173 -8.88 -1.22 -17.55
CA THR A 173 -7.92 -2.07 -16.83
C THR A 173 -6.51 -1.63 -17.17
N ASP A 174 -5.77 -1.22 -16.14
CA ASP A 174 -4.42 -0.70 -16.26
C ASP A 174 -3.44 -1.51 -15.42
N LEU A 175 -2.16 -1.46 -15.82
CA LEU A 175 -1.05 -2.01 -15.06
C LEU A 175 -0.37 -0.88 -14.29
N GLU A 176 -0.42 -0.98 -12.98
CA GLU A 176 0.13 0.00 -12.05
C GLU A 176 1.44 -0.49 -11.45
N ILE A 177 2.39 0.43 -11.34
CA ILE A 177 3.69 0.21 -10.69
C ILE A 177 3.85 1.24 -9.58
N GLY A 178 4.11 0.76 -8.36
CA GLY A 178 4.21 1.61 -7.19
C GLY A 178 5.44 1.36 -6.34
N LEU A 179 5.86 2.41 -5.64
CA LEU A 179 6.89 2.38 -4.62
C LEU A 179 6.32 2.92 -3.31
N ASN A 180 6.39 2.12 -2.26
CA ASN A 180 6.03 2.56 -0.91
C ASN A 180 7.30 2.66 -0.06
N LEU A 181 7.44 3.74 0.68
CA LEU A 181 8.54 3.95 1.62
C LEU A 181 7.96 4.20 3.00
N GLY A 182 8.31 3.37 3.96
CA GLY A 182 7.75 3.47 5.30
C GLY A 182 8.76 3.24 6.40
N THR A 183 8.30 3.47 7.62
CA THR A 183 9.07 3.19 8.83
C THR A 183 8.13 2.70 9.92
N HIS A 184 8.50 1.61 10.55
CA HIS A 184 7.88 1.09 11.76
C HIS A 184 8.76 1.38 12.97
N VAL A 185 8.19 1.94 14.03
CA VAL A 185 8.89 2.28 15.28
C VAL A 185 8.22 1.54 16.42
N GLU A 186 8.95 0.66 17.11
CA GLU A 186 8.46 0.01 18.32
C GLU A 186 8.47 1.00 19.49
N LEU A 187 7.28 1.39 19.94
CA LEU A 187 7.10 2.26 21.10
C LEU A 187 7.25 1.49 22.41
N THR A 188 6.71 0.27 22.43
CA THR A 188 6.82 -0.72 23.51
C THR A 188 6.92 -2.12 22.88
N GLN A 189 7.02 -3.18 23.69
CA GLN A 189 7.01 -4.55 23.18
C GLN A 189 5.70 -4.92 22.45
N ALA A 190 4.59 -4.26 22.77
CA ALA A 190 3.27 -4.52 22.19
C ALA A 190 2.82 -3.45 21.20
N TRP A 191 3.21 -2.18 21.40
CA TRP A 191 2.74 -1.06 20.58
C TRP A 191 3.79 -0.59 19.58
N GLY A 192 3.37 -0.42 18.33
CA GLY A 192 4.14 0.18 17.26
C GLY A 192 3.46 1.43 16.68
N LEU A 193 4.28 2.31 16.12
CA LEU A 193 3.88 3.42 15.26
C LEU A 193 4.40 3.15 13.86
N ILE A 194 3.58 3.33 12.86
CA ILE A 194 3.99 3.16 11.46
C ILE A 194 3.56 4.36 10.63
N GLY A 195 4.41 4.73 9.67
CA GLY A 195 4.12 5.73 8.65
C GLY A 195 4.65 5.24 7.32
N GLU A 196 3.89 5.46 6.25
CA GLU A 196 4.19 4.99 4.89
C GLU A 196 3.79 6.03 3.85
N PHE A 197 4.72 6.35 2.95
CA PHE A 197 4.48 7.15 1.77
C PHE A 197 4.26 6.25 0.56
N PHE A 198 3.29 6.60 -0.26
CA PHE A 198 3.03 6.00 -1.56
C PHE A 198 3.56 6.93 -2.65
N ILE A 199 4.32 6.37 -3.57
CA ILE A 199 4.84 7.04 -4.75
C ILE A 199 4.38 6.21 -5.94
N GLU A 200 3.22 6.56 -6.45
CA GLU A 200 2.56 5.97 -7.62
C GLU A 200 2.09 7.15 -8.49
N ASP A 201 1.04 7.00 -9.25
CA ASP A 201 0.46 8.10 -10.01
C ASP A 201 -0.09 9.21 -9.12
N GLN A 202 -0.45 8.89 -7.88
CA GLN A 202 -0.77 9.84 -6.82
C GLN A 202 0.20 9.67 -5.65
N ILE A 203 0.47 10.77 -4.97
CA ILE A 203 1.21 10.76 -3.72
C ILE A 203 0.24 10.62 -2.56
N GLY A 204 0.52 9.66 -1.67
CA GLY A 204 -0.25 9.46 -0.46
C GLY A 204 0.64 9.23 0.75
N PHE A 205 0.07 9.48 1.91
CA PHE A 205 0.71 9.21 3.19
C PHE A 205 -0.29 8.54 4.13
N VAL A 206 0.12 7.43 4.72
CA VAL A 206 -0.67 6.72 5.74
C VAL A 206 0.14 6.62 7.01
N MET A 207 -0.50 6.83 8.14
CA MET A 207 0.10 6.62 9.45
C MET A 207 -0.89 5.98 10.41
N GLY A 208 -0.37 5.30 11.43
CA GLY A 208 -1.21 4.69 12.44
C GLY A 208 -0.43 3.92 13.49
N PHE A 209 -1.17 3.25 14.33
CA PHE A 209 -0.64 2.45 15.42
C PHE A 209 -1.02 1.00 15.23
N ASP A 210 -0.14 0.11 15.63
CA ASP A 210 -0.40 -1.31 15.73
C ASP A 210 -0.15 -1.85 17.15
N TYR A 211 -0.82 -2.95 17.45
CA TYR A 211 -0.71 -3.69 18.70
C TYR A 211 -0.46 -5.16 18.39
N LYS A 212 0.61 -5.72 18.97
CA LYS A 212 1.03 -7.12 18.86
C LYS A 212 0.54 -7.93 20.07
N PHE A 213 -0.03 -9.12 19.82
CA PHE A 213 -0.50 -10.06 20.87
C PHE A 213 -0.35 -11.52 20.47
#